data_9710d2b986abe0736d660ca620e4d5f2
#
_entry.id   9710d2b986abe0736d660ca620e4d5f2
#
_cell.length_a   1.000
_cell.length_b   1.000
_cell.length_c   1.000
_cell.angle_alpha   90.00
_cell.angle_beta   90.00
_cell.angle_gamma   90.00
#
_symmetry.space_group_name_H-M   'P 1'
#
loop_
_entity.id
_entity.type
_entity.pdbx_description
1 polymer ?
#
loop_
_entity_poly.entity_id
_entity_poly.type
_entity_poly.pdbx_seq_one_letter_code
_entity_poly.pdbx_strand_id
1 'polypeptide(L)'
;MNSVRIGLFGVGLDTYWPQFAGLKNRLTGYQDMIARRLSSLDAMVVNGGMVDSSRRAGEVAELFKKEGVELCVLYIATYALSSTVLPVAQQVGVPFILLNLQPEPAIDYDRLNALGDRGIMTGEWLANCQACSVPEVASVFNRAVVPYDIITGYLEEPQAWDEIGEWIDAARVVGGIRRNRMGVLGHYYNGMLDIYTDLTRQSVVFGTHVEQLEMSELKSIRERVTSSEVETKLAEFRTWFDIAPECEEAELERAARTSVALDRLVDTHDLGSLAYYYEGSSGDELENIVTSVIAGNTLLTGNGIPVAGECDVKNVQAMKILSLLNAGGSFSEFYALDLNDD
;
A
#
# COMPACT_ATOMS: atom_id res chain seq x y z
N MET A 1 7.82 6.32 4.74
CA MET A 1 6.59 5.58 4.36
C MET A 1 6.43 4.40 5.30
N ASN A 2 5.24 4.12 5.80
CA ASN A 2 5.02 2.94 6.64
C ASN A 2 5.04 1.69 5.76
N SER A 3 6.03 0.83 5.96
CA SER A 3 6.15 -0.46 5.28
C SER A 3 4.92 -1.34 5.58
N VAL A 4 4.37 -2.02 4.56
CA VAL A 4 3.23 -2.94 4.74
C VAL A 4 3.64 -4.15 5.57
N ARG A 5 2.75 -4.63 6.45
CA ARG A 5 3.01 -5.79 7.31
C ARG A 5 2.43 -7.06 6.71
N ILE A 6 3.31 -7.98 6.36
CA ILE A 6 2.97 -9.26 5.74
C ILE A 6 3.11 -10.39 6.75
N GLY A 7 2.05 -11.15 6.95
CA GLY A 7 2.10 -12.38 7.74
C GLY A 7 2.46 -13.57 6.87
N LEU A 8 3.65 -14.13 7.00
CA LEU A 8 4.07 -15.34 6.30
C LEU A 8 3.95 -16.56 7.20
N PHE A 9 3.32 -17.63 6.72
CA PHE A 9 3.39 -18.94 7.36
C PHE A 9 3.37 -20.06 6.32
N GLY A 10 4.06 -21.13 6.63
CA GLY A 10 4.00 -22.37 5.84
C GLY A 10 3.03 -23.36 6.44
N VAL A 11 2.47 -24.25 5.64
CA VAL A 11 1.67 -25.38 6.15
C VAL A 11 2.27 -26.71 5.79
N GLY A 12 2.13 -27.66 6.70
CA GLY A 12 2.54 -29.02 6.55
C GLY A 12 1.73 -29.96 7.45
N LEU A 13 2.11 -31.21 7.51
CA LEU A 13 1.43 -32.25 8.28
C LEU A 13 2.38 -32.83 9.34
N ASP A 14 2.03 -32.69 10.61
CA ASP A 14 2.85 -33.09 11.76
C ASP A 14 3.24 -34.58 11.73
N THR A 15 2.35 -35.44 11.23
CA THR A 15 2.58 -36.87 11.10
C THR A 15 3.71 -37.24 10.13
N TYR A 16 4.14 -36.32 9.26
CA TYR A 16 5.24 -36.55 8.34
C TYR A 16 6.61 -36.40 9.01
N TRP A 17 6.72 -35.57 10.02
CA TRP A 17 8.03 -35.23 10.61
C TRP A 17 8.78 -36.42 11.19
N PRO A 18 8.16 -37.32 11.95
CA PRO A 18 8.85 -38.53 12.43
C PRO A 18 9.06 -39.59 11.33
N GLN A 19 8.30 -39.54 10.24
CA GLN A 19 8.38 -40.54 9.15
C GLN A 19 9.46 -40.20 8.13
N PHE A 20 9.68 -38.92 7.85
CA PHE A 20 10.59 -38.45 6.81
C PHE A 20 11.64 -37.51 7.41
N ALA A 21 12.78 -38.10 7.80
CA ALA A 21 13.87 -37.36 8.42
C ALA A 21 14.38 -36.21 7.54
N GLY A 22 14.50 -35.03 8.12
CA GLY A 22 14.97 -33.83 7.41
C GLY A 22 13.90 -33.08 6.60
N LEU A 23 12.75 -33.65 6.31
CA LEU A 23 11.70 -33.00 5.51
C LEU A 23 11.27 -31.66 6.10
N LYS A 24 10.95 -31.62 7.40
CA LYS A 24 10.55 -30.36 8.07
C LYS A 24 11.59 -29.26 7.92
N ASN A 25 12.87 -29.57 8.15
CA ASN A 25 13.95 -28.60 8.07
C ASN A 25 14.12 -28.07 6.64
N ARG A 26 13.99 -28.93 5.64
CA ARG A 26 14.03 -28.55 4.23
C ARG A 26 12.90 -27.59 3.86
N LEU A 27 11.66 -27.90 4.25
CA LEU A 27 10.49 -27.05 3.98
C LEU A 27 10.55 -25.71 4.73
N THR A 28 11.05 -25.71 5.96
CA THR A 28 11.32 -24.48 6.72
C THR A 28 12.38 -23.62 6.01
N GLY A 29 13.42 -24.26 5.46
CA GLY A 29 14.43 -23.55 4.67
C GLY A 29 13.86 -22.85 3.44
N TYR A 30 12.89 -23.45 2.76
CA TYR A 30 12.16 -22.80 1.65
C TYR A 30 11.30 -21.62 2.15
N GLN A 31 10.63 -21.77 3.27
CA GLN A 31 9.87 -20.67 3.89
C GLN A 31 10.77 -19.49 4.28
N ASP A 32 11.97 -19.77 4.82
CA ASP A 32 12.97 -18.75 5.17
C ASP A 32 13.50 -18.02 3.92
N MET A 33 13.62 -18.74 2.80
CA MET A 33 13.97 -18.14 1.51
C MET A 33 12.86 -17.17 1.06
N ILE A 34 11.58 -17.58 1.14
CA ILE A 34 10.43 -16.74 0.85
C ILE A 34 10.41 -15.51 1.76
N ALA A 35 10.63 -15.69 3.06
CA ALA A 35 10.67 -14.58 4.02
C ALA A 35 11.72 -13.52 3.66
N ARG A 36 12.93 -13.94 3.31
CA ARG A 36 14.00 -13.02 2.89
C ARG A 36 13.63 -12.27 1.62
N ARG A 37 13.05 -12.96 0.65
CA ARG A 37 12.68 -12.34 -0.63
C ARG A 37 11.50 -11.37 -0.48
N LEU A 38 10.49 -11.70 0.33
CA LEU A 38 9.41 -10.76 0.70
C LEU A 38 9.97 -9.50 1.38
N SER A 39 10.94 -9.66 2.28
CA SER A 39 11.58 -8.50 2.94
C SER A 39 12.34 -7.60 1.96
N SER A 40 12.84 -8.14 0.84
CA SER A 40 13.50 -7.33 -0.20
C SER A 40 12.53 -6.51 -1.05
N LEU A 41 11.22 -6.76 -0.96
CA LEU A 41 10.15 -6.00 -1.62
C LEU A 41 9.58 -4.86 -0.76
N ASP A 42 10.37 -4.33 0.16
CA ASP A 42 9.99 -3.26 1.08
C ASP A 42 8.75 -3.60 1.94
N ALA A 43 8.69 -4.85 2.40
CA ALA A 43 7.65 -5.34 3.29
C ALA A 43 8.22 -5.73 4.67
N MET A 44 7.48 -5.45 5.72
CA MET A 44 7.77 -5.94 7.06
C MET A 44 7.18 -7.33 7.25
N VAL A 45 8.03 -8.36 7.23
CA VAL A 45 7.58 -9.76 7.29
C VAL A 45 7.48 -10.25 8.73
N VAL A 46 6.28 -10.63 9.14
CA VAL A 46 5.99 -11.34 10.38
C VAL A 46 5.96 -12.83 10.07
N ASN A 47 7.07 -13.54 10.33
CA ASN A 47 7.19 -14.96 10.02
C ASN A 47 6.58 -15.83 11.14
N GLY A 48 5.41 -16.43 10.87
CA GLY A 48 4.72 -17.35 11.78
C GLY A 48 5.33 -18.76 11.83
N GLY A 49 6.27 -19.09 10.92
CA GLY A 49 6.84 -20.43 10.82
C GLY A 49 5.88 -21.48 10.26
N MET A 50 6.20 -22.75 10.45
CA MET A 50 5.40 -23.87 9.97
C MET A 50 4.18 -24.11 10.87
N VAL A 51 3.00 -24.14 10.27
CA VAL A 51 1.71 -24.49 10.91
C VAL A 51 1.35 -25.92 10.52
N ASP A 52 1.44 -26.82 11.47
CA ASP A 52 1.25 -28.24 11.30
C ASP A 52 0.19 -28.83 12.28
N SER A 53 -0.44 -27.97 13.05
CA SER A 53 -1.48 -28.33 14.03
C SER A 53 -2.44 -27.16 14.31
N SER A 54 -3.66 -27.47 14.78
CA SER A 54 -4.65 -26.45 15.15
C SER A 54 -4.17 -25.54 16.29
N ARG A 55 -3.36 -26.06 17.24
CA ARG A 55 -2.76 -25.26 18.30
C ARG A 55 -1.81 -24.22 17.70
N ARG A 56 -0.93 -24.65 16.80
CA ARG A 56 0.01 -23.76 16.13
C ARG A 56 -0.69 -22.72 15.27
N ALA A 57 -1.81 -23.08 14.62
CA ALA A 57 -2.66 -22.14 13.90
C ALA A 57 -3.18 -21.00 14.78
N GLY A 58 -3.65 -21.32 16.00
CA GLY A 58 -4.09 -20.30 16.97
C GLY A 58 -2.95 -19.36 17.39
N GLU A 59 -1.76 -19.90 17.69
CA GLU A 59 -0.59 -19.11 18.08
C GLU A 59 -0.16 -18.12 16.97
N VAL A 60 -0.18 -18.56 15.71
CA VAL A 60 0.16 -17.74 14.55
C VAL A 60 -0.90 -16.67 14.29
N ALA A 61 -2.18 -17.01 14.43
CA ALA A 61 -3.26 -16.04 14.31
C ALA A 61 -3.15 -14.91 15.35
N GLU A 62 -2.88 -15.24 16.60
CA GLU A 62 -2.68 -14.24 17.66
C GLU A 62 -1.44 -13.37 17.40
N LEU A 63 -0.34 -13.96 16.91
CA LEU A 63 0.85 -13.21 16.50
C LEU A 63 0.50 -12.20 15.40
N PHE A 64 -0.18 -12.63 14.34
CA PHE A 64 -0.51 -11.77 13.20
C PHE A 64 -1.48 -10.64 13.57
N LYS A 65 -2.45 -10.92 14.42
CA LYS A 65 -3.35 -9.88 14.98
C LYS A 65 -2.58 -8.85 15.79
N LYS A 66 -1.72 -9.31 16.71
CA LYS A 66 -0.89 -8.43 17.56
C LYS A 66 0.02 -7.52 16.74
N GLU A 67 0.64 -8.06 15.71
CA GLU A 67 1.55 -7.32 14.84
C GLU A 67 0.82 -6.47 13.78
N GLY A 68 -0.51 -6.57 13.68
CA GLY A 68 -1.31 -5.79 12.73
C GLY A 68 -1.01 -6.13 11.27
N VAL A 69 -0.96 -7.42 10.96
CA VAL A 69 -0.74 -7.92 9.58
C VAL A 69 -1.85 -7.43 8.65
N GLU A 70 -1.49 -6.99 7.46
CA GLU A 70 -2.38 -6.39 6.45
C GLU A 70 -2.66 -7.32 5.26
N LEU A 71 -1.75 -8.29 5.03
CA LEU A 71 -1.86 -9.33 4.00
C LEU A 71 -1.22 -10.61 4.53
N CYS A 72 -1.87 -11.75 4.35
CA CYS A 72 -1.29 -13.06 4.68
C CYS A 72 -0.74 -13.75 3.44
N VAL A 73 0.48 -14.26 3.55
CA VAL A 73 1.15 -15.12 2.58
C VAL A 73 1.20 -16.52 3.15
N LEU A 74 0.44 -17.43 2.56
CA LEU A 74 0.39 -18.84 2.93
C LEU A 74 1.25 -19.65 1.96
N TYR A 75 2.40 -20.14 2.42
CA TYR A 75 3.20 -21.08 1.64
C TYR A 75 2.68 -22.51 1.85
N ILE A 76 2.14 -23.11 0.79
CA ILE A 76 1.80 -24.54 0.79
C ILE A 76 3.11 -25.31 0.66
N ALA A 77 3.69 -25.71 1.81
CA ALA A 77 5.03 -26.31 1.81
C ALA A 77 5.03 -27.79 1.38
N THR A 78 3.93 -28.50 1.66
CA THR A 78 3.69 -29.90 1.29
C THR A 78 2.19 -30.18 1.44
N TYR A 79 1.77 -31.43 1.32
CA TYR A 79 0.41 -31.79 1.68
C TYR A 79 0.08 -31.40 3.13
N ALA A 80 -1.02 -30.72 3.33
CA ALA A 80 -1.50 -30.24 4.61
C ALA A 80 -3.03 -30.22 4.63
N LEU A 81 -3.62 -30.16 5.82
CA LEU A 81 -5.06 -30.13 5.99
C LEU A 81 -5.57 -28.68 6.07
N SER A 82 -6.64 -28.37 5.39
CA SER A 82 -7.32 -27.07 5.47
C SER A 82 -7.77 -26.69 6.89
N SER A 83 -7.99 -27.68 7.76
CA SER A 83 -8.32 -27.48 9.17
C SER A 83 -7.21 -26.79 9.98
N THR A 84 -5.97 -26.79 9.51
CA THR A 84 -4.86 -26.04 10.12
C THR A 84 -4.70 -24.64 9.53
N VAL A 85 -5.28 -24.35 8.36
CA VAL A 85 -5.23 -23.06 7.69
C VAL A 85 -6.40 -22.15 8.06
N LEU A 86 -7.60 -22.70 8.02
CA LEU A 86 -8.84 -21.93 8.24
C LEU A 86 -8.87 -21.13 9.54
N PRO A 87 -8.39 -21.64 10.70
CA PRO A 87 -8.39 -20.87 11.94
C PRO A 87 -7.54 -19.59 11.86
N VAL A 88 -6.43 -19.59 11.11
CA VAL A 88 -5.61 -18.40 10.89
C VAL A 88 -6.42 -17.38 10.07
N ALA A 89 -7.02 -17.80 8.96
CA ALA A 89 -7.78 -16.93 8.09
C ALA A 89 -8.98 -16.27 8.79
N GLN A 90 -9.74 -17.07 9.56
CA GLN A 90 -10.91 -16.57 10.29
C GLN A 90 -10.56 -15.56 11.39
N GLN A 91 -9.43 -15.74 12.06
CA GLN A 91 -9.05 -14.90 13.19
C GLN A 91 -8.33 -13.62 12.74
N VAL A 92 -7.53 -13.66 11.67
CA VAL A 92 -6.78 -12.49 11.19
C VAL A 92 -7.65 -11.58 10.35
N GLY A 93 -8.51 -12.11 9.46
CA GLY A 93 -9.52 -11.36 8.72
C GLY A 93 -8.95 -10.42 7.65
N VAL A 94 -7.80 -10.77 7.07
CA VAL A 94 -7.16 -10.04 5.95
C VAL A 94 -7.13 -10.91 4.68
N PRO A 95 -6.87 -10.33 3.49
CA PRO A 95 -6.68 -11.11 2.27
C PRO A 95 -5.49 -12.06 2.35
N PHE A 96 -5.54 -13.13 1.56
CA PHE A 96 -4.50 -14.16 1.47
C PHE A 96 -3.94 -14.28 0.07
N ILE A 97 -2.64 -14.55 -0.06
CA ILE A 97 -2.04 -15.17 -1.23
C ILE A 97 -1.58 -16.59 -0.86
N LEU A 98 -2.04 -17.56 -1.65
CA LEU A 98 -1.63 -18.95 -1.52
C LEU A 98 -0.45 -19.19 -2.46
N LEU A 99 0.73 -19.41 -1.91
CA LEU A 99 1.90 -19.73 -2.70
C LEU A 99 1.99 -21.22 -2.98
N ASN A 100 1.67 -21.59 -4.21
CA ASN A 100 1.89 -22.90 -4.81
C ASN A 100 3.24 -22.90 -5.54
N LEU A 101 4.32 -22.69 -4.80
CA LEU A 101 5.68 -22.58 -5.36
C LEU A 101 6.45 -23.85 -5.12
N GLN A 102 6.73 -24.61 -6.19
CA GLN A 102 7.62 -25.77 -6.13
C GLN A 102 9.08 -25.35 -5.90
N PRO A 103 9.93 -26.23 -5.34
CA PRO A 103 11.35 -25.92 -5.16
C PRO A 103 12.08 -25.64 -6.48
N GLU A 104 11.74 -26.38 -7.52
CA GLU A 104 12.38 -26.37 -8.85
C GLU A 104 11.30 -26.41 -9.95
N PRO A 105 11.61 -25.97 -11.19
CA PRO A 105 10.63 -25.93 -12.28
C PRO A 105 10.11 -27.32 -12.72
N ALA A 106 10.85 -28.38 -12.43
CA ALA A 106 10.46 -29.74 -12.74
C ALA A 106 11.03 -30.73 -11.71
N ILE A 107 10.32 -31.83 -11.51
CA ILE A 107 10.81 -32.96 -10.71
C ILE A 107 11.75 -33.81 -11.58
N ASP A 108 12.95 -34.06 -11.08
CA ASP A 108 13.88 -35.02 -11.69
C ASP A 108 13.46 -36.45 -11.31
N TYR A 109 12.62 -37.04 -12.13
CA TYR A 109 12.08 -38.37 -11.91
C TYR A 109 13.15 -39.47 -12.02
N ASP A 110 14.19 -39.30 -12.82
CA ASP A 110 15.28 -40.25 -12.92
C ASP A 110 16.09 -40.29 -11.62
N ARG A 111 16.40 -39.13 -11.08
CA ARG A 111 17.07 -39.01 -9.77
C ARG A 111 16.19 -39.57 -8.65
N LEU A 112 14.89 -39.25 -8.68
CA LEU A 112 13.93 -39.72 -7.67
C LEU A 112 13.86 -41.26 -7.67
N ASN A 113 13.71 -41.87 -8.85
CA ASN A 113 13.62 -43.33 -9.01
C ASN A 113 14.92 -44.04 -8.65
N ALA A 114 16.08 -43.41 -8.86
CA ALA A 114 17.39 -43.96 -8.54
C ALA A 114 17.65 -44.07 -7.01
N LEU A 115 16.84 -43.44 -6.15
CA LEU A 115 16.99 -43.52 -4.68
C LEU A 115 16.83 -44.96 -4.13
N GLY A 116 16.06 -45.79 -4.82
CA GLY A 116 15.90 -47.21 -4.51
C GLY A 116 15.20 -47.57 -3.19
N ASP A 117 15.00 -46.60 -2.30
CA ASP A 117 14.31 -46.76 -1.04
C ASP A 117 12.96 -46.01 -1.11
N ARG A 118 11.84 -46.73 -0.91
CA ARG A 118 10.51 -46.19 -1.05
C ARG A 118 10.18 -45.09 -0.03
N GLY A 119 10.70 -45.16 1.19
CA GLY A 119 10.51 -44.16 2.21
C GLY A 119 11.23 -42.85 1.86
N ILE A 120 12.49 -42.98 1.42
CA ILE A 120 13.29 -41.81 0.97
C ILE A 120 12.62 -41.17 -0.27
N MET A 121 12.19 -41.98 -1.25
CA MET A 121 11.48 -41.50 -2.45
C MET A 121 10.21 -40.72 -2.06
N THR A 122 9.42 -41.22 -1.10
CA THR A 122 8.21 -40.55 -0.63
C THR A 122 8.56 -39.22 0.04
N GLY A 123 9.60 -39.15 0.87
CA GLY A 123 10.07 -37.91 1.48
C GLY A 123 10.50 -36.86 0.45
N GLU A 124 11.22 -37.27 -0.60
CA GLU A 124 11.59 -36.40 -1.72
C GLU A 124 10.35 -35.93 -2.51
N TRP A 125 9.41 -36.83 -2.76
CA TRP A 125 8.14 -36.49 -3.39
C TRP A 125 7.36 -35.45 -2.59
N LEU A 126 7.26 -35.62 -1.27
CA LEU A 126 6.53 -34.70 -0.37
C LEU A 126 7.15 -33.30 -0.36
N ALA A 127 8.46 -33.17 -0.60
CA ALA A 127 9.09 -31.86 -0.72
C ALA A 127 8.67 -31.10 -2.00
N ASN A 128 8.03 -31.77 -2.96
CA ASN A 128 7.50 -31.20 -4.20
C ASN A 128 5.96 -31.29 -4.28
N CYS A 129 5.28 -31.48 -3.13
CA CYS A 129 3.83 -31.72 -3.08
C CYS A 129 3.03 -30.46 -2.73
N GLN A 130 3.43 -29.28 -3.22
CA GLN A 130 2.76 -28.00 -2.94
C GLN A 130 1.34 -27.98 -3.53
N ALA A 131 1.17 -28.40 -4.76
CA ALA A 131 -0.11 -28.37 -5.46
C ALA A 131 -1.20 -29.22 -4.82
N CYS A 132 -0.85 -30.24 -4.02
CA CYS A 132 -1.81 -31.19 -3.45
C CYS A 132 -2.89 -30.56 -2.59
N SER A 133 -2.54 -29.58 -1.75
CA SER A 133 -3.48 -28.96 -0.80
C SER A 133 -4.12 -27.68 -1.32
N VAL A 134 -3.66 -27.12 -2.44
CA VAL A 134 -4.19 -25.87 -2.98
C VAL A 134 -5.69 -25.95 -3.28
N PRO A 135 -6.21 -26.97 -4.00
CA PRO A 135 -7.64 -27.07 -4.27
C PRO A 135 -8.50 -27.25 -3.00
N GLU A 136 -7.99 -27.98 -2.00
CA GLU A 136 -8.65 -28.17 -0.72
C GLU A 136 -8.78 -26.83 0.03
N VAL A 137 -7.67 -26.09 0.18
CA VAL A 137 -7.65 -24.79 0.87
C VAL A 137 -8.53 -23.79 0.13
N ALA A 138 -8.41 -23.70 -1.21
CA ALA A 138 -9.23 -22.82 -2.04
C ALA A 138 -10.73 -23.11 -1.90
N SER A 139 -11.13 -24.41 -1.90
CA SER A 139 -12.53 -24.81 -1.68
C SER A 139 -13.05 -24.35 -0.30
N VAL A 140 -12.22 -24.45 0.75
CA VAL A 140 -12.59 -24.02 2.09
C VAL A 140 -12.66 -22.50 2.17
N PHE A 141 -11.72 -21.77 1.59
CA PHE A 141 -11.71 -20.30 1.55
C PHE A 141 -12.92 -19.74 0.81
N ASN A 142 -13.30 -20.32 -0.32
CA ASN A 142 -14.53 -19.96 -1.04
C ASN A 142 -15.78 -20.08 -0.15
N ARG A 143 -15.92 -21.17 0.61
CA ARG A 143 -17.06 -21.40 1.52
C ARG A 143 -17.02 -20.48 2.74
N ALA A 144 -15.83 -20.11 3.21
CA ALA A 144 -15.64 -19.23 4.35
C ALA A 144 -15.64 -17.74 3.96
N VAL A 145 -15.78 -17.41 2.67
CA VAL A 145 -15.75 -16.04 2.13
C VAL A 145 -14.45 -15.32 2.50
N VAL A 146 -13.33 -16.05 2.53
CA VAL A 146 -11.99 -15.48 2.71
C VAL A 146 -11.49 -14.97 1.36
N PRO A 147 -11.13 -13.68 1.23
CA PRO A 147 -10.51 -13.19 0.00
C PRO A 147 -9.12 -13.80 -0.18
N TYR A 148 -8.86 -14.38 -1.35
CA TYR A 148 -7.55 -14.95 -1.65
C TYR A 148 -7.26 -14.95 -3.15
N ASP A 149 -5.98 -15.10 -3.47
CA ASP A 149 -5.48 -15.44 -4.80
C ASP A 149 -4.46 -16.56 -4.71
N ILE A 150 -4.13 -17.19 -5.85
CA ILE A 150 -3.19 -18.32 -5.93
C ILE A 150 -2.08 -17.96 -6.91
N ILE A 151 -0.84 -17.94 -6.41
CA ILE A 151 0.34 -17.76 -7.25
C ILE A 151 1.02 -19.11 -7.41
N THR A 152 1.11 -19.58 -8.66
CA THR A 152 1.69 -20.89 -9.00
C THR A 152 3.00 -20.70 -9.76
N GLY A 153 4.00 -21.51 -9.41
CA GLY A 153 5.30 -21.47 -10.05
C GLY A 153 6.36 -22.25 -9.29
N TYR A 154 7.58 -21.77 -9.30
CA TYR A 154 8.68 -22.30 -8.49
C TYR A 154 9.40 -21.18 -7.74
N LEU A 155 10.18 -21.56 -6.70
CA LEU A 155 10.73 -20.61 -5.72
C LEU A 155 11.57 -19.47 -6.31
N GLU A 156 12.21 -19.69 -7.45
CA GLU A 156 13.05 -18.70 -8.10
C GLU A 156 12.44 -18.11 -9.37
N GLU A 157 11.19 -18.44 -9.70
CA GLU A 157 10.51 -17.96 -10.92
C GLU A 157 10.27 -16.46 -10.86
N PRO A 158 10.82 -15.67 -11.81
CA PRO A 158 10.68 -14.22 -11.80
C PRO A 158 9.22 -13.79 -11.87
N GLN A 159 8.42 -14.38 -12.76
CA GLN A 159 7.01 -14.02 -12.95
C GLN A 159 6.18 -14.20 -11.68
N ALA A 160 6.37 -15.29 -10.94
CA ALA A 160 5.68 -15.49 -9.66
C ALA A 160 6.03 -14.40 -8.64
N TRP A 161 7.28 -13.93 -8.64
CA TRP A 161 7.71 -12.85 -7.74
C TRP A 161 7.23 -11.48 -8.20
N ASP A 162 7.07 -11.24 -9.48
CA ASP A 162 6.43 -10.03 -10.00
C ASP A 162 4.97 -9.97 -9.52
N GLU A 163 4.20 -11.05 -9.63
CA GLU A 163 2.83 -11.14 -9.13
C GLU A 163 2.74 -10.96 -7.61
N ILE A 164 3.68 -11.52 -6.84
CA ILE A 164 3.78 -11.30 -5.38
C ILE A 164 4.04 -9.81 -5.09
N GLY A 165 4.90 -9.17 -5.87
CA GLY A 165 5.20 -7.74 -5.77
C GLY A 165 3.96 -6.88 -5.97
N GLU A 166 3.15 -7.17 -6.98
CA GLU A 166 1.88 -6.47 -7.25
C GLU A 166 0.90 -6.57 -6.07
N TRP A 167 0.80 -7.75 -5.44
CA TRP A 167 -0.02 -7.93 -4.24
C TRP A 167 0.48 -7.14 -3.03
N ILE A 168 1.81 -7.06 -2.85
CA ILE A 168 2.42 -6.26 -1.78
C ILE A 168 2.14 -4.77 -2.01
N ASP A 169 2.25 -4.30 -3.26
CA ASP A 169 1.93 -2.93 -3.63
C ASP A 169 0.45 -2.61 -3.42
N ALA A 170 -0.45 -3.52 -3.81
CA ALA A 170 -1.87 -3.37 -3.53
C ALA A 170 -2.18 -3.29 -2.02
N ALA A 171 -1.55 -4.14 -1.21
CA ALA A 171 -1.69 -4.11 0.24
C ALA A 171 -1.13 -2.81 0.84
N ARG A 172 0.01 -2.30 0.33
CA ARG A 172 0.59 -1.01 0.71
C ARG A 172 -0.37 0.15 0.44
N VAL A 173 -0.98 0.16 -0.75
CA VAL A 173 -1.99 1.17 -1.13
C VAL A 173 -3.19 1.10 -0.19
N VAL A 174 -3.78 -0.07 0.00
CA VAL A 174 -4.96 -0.24 0.88
C VAL A 174 -4.66 0.21 2.30
N GLY A 175 -3.53 -0.23 2.87
CA GLY A 175 -3.12 0.19 4.20
C GLY A 175 -2.83 1.69 4.30
N GLY A 176 -2.15 2.25 3.29
CA GLY A 176 -1.84 3.68 3.22
C GLY A 176 -3.09 4.56 3.12
N ILE A 177 -4.05 4.17 2.28
CA ILE A 177 -5.32 4.88 2.12
C ILE A 177 -6.19 4.82 3.39
N ARG A 178 -6.24 3.68 4.07
CA ARG A 178 -6.97 3.53 5.35
C ARG A 178 -6.40 4.41 6.47
N ARG A 179 -5.13 4.70 6.43
CA ARG A 179 -4.46 5.60 7.39
C ARG A 179 -4.44 7.07 6.93
N ASN A 180 -4.85 7.33 5.69
CA ASN A 180 -4.83 8.68 5.14
C ASN A 180 -5.87 9.57 5.80
N ARG A 181 -5.45 10.78 6.21
CA ARG A 181 -6.33 11.89 6.59
C ARG A 181 -6.35 12.86 5.42
N MET A 182 -7.51 12.98 4.77
CA MET A 182 -7.72 13.86 3.64
C MET A 182 -8.34 15.17 4.12
N GLY A 183 -7.65 16.28 3.95
CA GLY A 183 -8.20 17.59 4.16
C GLY A 183 -9.14 17.98 3.01
N VAL A 184 -10.27 18.59 3.33
CA VAL A 184 -11.20 19.24 2.38
C VAL A 184 -11.29 20.69 2.80
N LEU A 185 -10.56 21.59 2.10
CA LEU A 185 -10.44 22.99 2.43
C LEU A 185 -11.36 23.84 1.55
N GLY A 186 -12.32 24.53 2.16
CA GLY A 186 -13.29 25.35 1.47
C GLY A 186 -14.49 24.56 0.96
N HIS A 187 -14.79 24.65 -0.35
CA HIS A 187 -15.99 24.05 -0.94
C HIS A 187 -15.73 23.57 -2.37
N TYR A 188 -16.62 22.76 -2.92
CA TYR A 188 -16.57 22.36 -4.32
C TYR A 188 -16.69 23.57 -5.25
N TYR A 189 -16.04 23.50 -6.42
CA TYR A 189 -16.28 24.45 -7.50
C TYR A 189 -17.78 24.41 -7.86
N ASN A 190 -18.42 25.57 -7.80
CA ASN A 190 -19.86 25.66 -7.98
C ASN A 190 -20.27 25.35 -9.42
N GLY A 191 -21.13 24.37 -9.61
CA GLY A 191 -21.65 23.98 -10.92
C GLY A 191 -20.88 22.87 -11.64
N MET A 192 -19.71 22.46 -11.17
CA MET A 192 -18.99 21.28 -11.67
C MET A 192 -19.57 20.01 -11.02
N LEU A 193 -20.65 19.49 -11.60
CA LEU A 193 -21.39 18.35 -11.01
C LEU A 193 -20.60 17.05 -10.97
N ASP A 194 -19.62 16.90 -11.84
CA ASP A 194 -18.76 15.72 -11.94
C ASP A 194 -17.82 15.55 -10.74
N ILE A 195 -17.40 16.66 -10.09
CA ILE A 195 -16.56 16.58 -8.90
C ILE A 195 -17.33 16.34 -7.60
N TYR A 196 -18.63 16.63 -7.59
CA TYR A 196 -19.45 16.42 -6.38
C TYR A 196 -19.44 14.95 -6.00
N THR A 197 -19.13 14.68 -4.73
CA THR A 197 -19.00 13.31 -4.24
C THR A 197 -19.61 13.15 -2.85
N ASP A 198 -20.07 11.94 -2.55
CA ASP A 198 -20.49 11.53 -1.22
C ASP A 198 -19.24 11.19 -0.38
N LEU A 199 -18.86 12.09 0.53
CA LEU A 199 -17.70 11.92 1.41
C LEU A 199 -17.86 10.73 2.35
N THR A 200 -19.08 10.41 2.77
CA THR A 200 -19.37 9.22 3.58
C THR A 200 -19.05 7.96 2.80
N ARG A 201 -19.44 7.91 1.52
CA ARG A 201 -19.12 6.78 0.65
C ARG A 201 -17.61 6.65 0.39
N GLN A 202 -16.88 7.77 0.23
CA GLN A 202 -15.42 7.76 0.14
C GLN A 202 -14.80 7.12 1.38
N SER A 203 -15.22 7.53 2.57
CA SER A 203 -14.73 6.96 3.83
C SER A 203 -15.08 5.47 3.96
N VAL A 204 -16.29 5.06 3.57
CA VAL A 204 -16.70 3.63 3.65
C VAL A 204 -15.91 2.75 2.69
N VAL A 205 -15.70 3.21 1.45
CA VAL A 205 -15.03 2.41 0.40
C VAL A 205 -13.53 2.34 0.63
N PHE A 206 -12.89 3.46 0.92
CA PHE A 206 -11.43 3.57 1.01
C PHE A 206 -10.89 3.51 2.44
N GLY A 207 -11.74 3.75 3.44
CA GLY A 207 -11.32 3.86 4.83
C GLY A 207 -10.62 5.17 5.17
N THR A 208 -10.51 6.10 4.22
CA THR A 208 -9.90 7.43 4.40
C THR A 208 -10.70 8.25 5.41
N HIS A 209 -10.01 8.87 6.36
CA HIS A 209 -10.61 9.88 7.23
C HIS A 209 -10.67 11.22 6.49
N VAL A 210 -11.86 11.85 6.45
CA VAL A 210 -12.07 13.15 5.81
C VAL A 210 -12.18 14.23 6.88
N GLU A 211 -11.31 15.25 6.78
CA GLU A 211 -11.26 16.42 7.66
C GLU A 211 -11.77 17.65 6.92
N GLN A 212 -12.88 18.24 7.38
CA GLN A 212 -13.39 19.49 6.83
C GLN A 212 -12.62 20.67 7.43
N LEU A 213 -12.05 21.52 6.57
CA LEU A 213 -11.19 22.62 6.95
C LEU A 213 -11.76 23.96 6.44
N GLU A 214 -11.58 25.00 7.25
CA GLU A 214 -12.09 26.33 6.95
C GLU A 214 -10.97 27.24 6.40
N MET A 215 -11.27 28.03 5.38
CA MET A 215 -10.35 29.04 4.86
C MET A 215 -9.97 30.09 5.92
N SER A 216 -10.84 30.35 6.89
CA SER A 216 -10.55 31.22 8.02
C SER A 216 -9.44 30.71 8.93
N GLU A 217 -9.30 29.39 9.05
CA GLU A 217 -8.20 28.76 9.78
C GLU A 217 -6.87 28.95 9.04
N LEU A 218 -6.82 28.65 7.72
CA LEU A 218 -5.65 28.89 6.90
C LEU A 218 -5.22 30.35 6.95
N LYS A 219 -6.18 31.30 6.87
CA LYS A 219 -5.91 32.74 7.04
C LYS A 219 -5.24 33.02 8.39
N SER A 220 -5.82 32.54 9.49
CA SER A 220 -5.31 32.75 10.83
C SER A 220 -3.88 32.17 11.01
N ILE A 221 -3.59 31.05 10.39
CA ILE A 221 -2.24 30.45 10.37
C ILE A 221 -1.28 31.35 9.57
N ARG A 222 -1.68 31.82 8.40
CA ARG A 222 -0.88 32.66 7.49
C ARG A 222 -0.50 34.00 8.14
N GLU A 223 -1.41 34.61 8.89
CA GLU A 223 -1.14 35.87 9.63
C GLU A 223 -0.03 35.73 10.66
N ARG A 224 0.21 34.53 11.17
CA ARG A 224 1.25 34.22 12.16
C ARG A 224 2.58 33.78 11.54
N VAL A 225 2.70 33.74 10.22
CA VAL A 225 3.95 33.40 9.53
C VAL A 225 4.94 34.56 9.64
N THR A 226 6.12 34.29 10.17
CA THR A 226 7.17 35.26 10.36
C THR A 226 7.97 35.52 9.08
N SER A 227 8.66 36.65 8.98
CA SER A 227 9.55 36.97 7.86
C SER A 227 10.67 35.96 7.69
N SER A 228 11.24 35.44 8.77
CA SER A 228 12.31 34.43 8.71
C SER A 228 11.84 33.11 8.09
N GLU A 229 10.58 32.71 8.34
CA GLU A 229 10.00 31.51 7.72
C GLU A 229 9.74 31.73 6.22
N VAL A 230 9.30 32.94 5.86
CA VAL A 230 9.16 33.32 4.45
C VAL A 230 10.49 33.25 3.73
N GLU A 231 11.57 33.81 4.30
CA GLU A 231 12.91 33.76 3.74
C GLU A 231 13.40 32.31 3.55
N THR A 232 13.15 31.44 4.54
CA THR A 232 13.47 30.00 4.45
C THR A 232 12.73 29.34 3.30
N LYS A 233 11.41 29.61 3.16
CA LYS A 233 10.57 29.05 2.09
C LYS A 233 10.96 29.58 0.71
N LEU A 234 11.35 30.85 0.61
CA LEU A 234 11.90 31.42 -0.62
C LEU A 234 13.20 30.74 -1.06
N ALA A 235 14.08 30.40 -0.12
CA ALA A 235 15.28 29.61 -0.43
C ALA A 235 14.93 28.21 -0.94
N GLU A 236 13.90 27.59 -0.38
CA GLU A 236 13.37 26.31 -0.86
C GLU A 236 12.79 26.45 -2.29
N PHE A 237 12.00 27.49 -2.57
CA PHE A 237 11.49 27.76 -3.92
C PHE A 237 12.62 27.91 -4.96
N ARG A 238 13.66 28.68 -4.62
CA ARG A 238 14.83 28.85 -5.50
C ARG A 238 15.64 27.57 -5.72
N THR A 239 15.46 26.57 -4.88
CA THR A 239 16.09 25.25 -5.04
C THR A 239 15.28 24.34 -5.99
N TRP A 240 13.95 24.41 -5.92
CA TRP A 240 13.08 23.48 -6.62
C TRP A 240 12.45 24.02 -7.89
N PHE A 241 12.37 25.36 -8.06
CA PHE A 241 11.73 25.99 -9.20
C PHE A 241 12.70 26.82 -10.03
N ASP A 242 12.51 26.77 -11.32
CA ASP A 242 13.10 27.72 -12.28
C ASP A 242 12.21 28.98 -12.28
N ILE A 243 12.66 30.01 -11.58
CA ILE A 243 11.88 31.25 -11.39
C ILE A 243 12.15 32.18 -12.57
N ALA A 244 11.11 32.51 -13.32
CA ALA A 244 11.21 33.44 -14.42
C ALA A 244 11.68 34.85 -13.95
N PRO A 245 12.56 35.52 -14.68
CA PRO A 245 13.06 36.84 -14.29
C PRO A 245 11.97 37.91 -14.11
N GLU A 246 10.83 37.73 -14.76
CA GLU A 246 9.67 38.63 -14.71
C GLU A 246 8.82 38.42 -13.44
N CYS A 247 9.08 37.36 -12.68
CA CYS A 247 8.35 37.12 -11.46
C CYS A 247 8.74 38.11 -10.37
N GLU A 248 7.75 38.90 -9.94
CA GLU A 248 7.99 39.90 -8.90
C GLU A 248 8.28 39.27 -7.55
N GLU A 249 9.27 39.80 -6.81
CA GLU A 249 9.65 39.28 -5.49
C GLU A 249 8.48 39.32 -4.51
N ALA A 250 7.59 40.33 -4.61
CA ALA A 250 6.39 40.43 -3.76
C ALA A 250 5.42 39.26 -3.97
N GLU A 251 5.31 38.74 -5.20
CA GLU A 251 4.49 37.58 -5.50
C GLU A 251 5.12 36.28 -4.96
N LEU A 252 6.43 36.16 -5.04
CA LEU A 252 7.16 35.05 -4.42
C LEU A 252 7.03 35.03 -2.90
N GLU A 253 7.16 36.20 -2.25
CA GLU A 253 6.94 36.32 -0.79
C GLU A 253 5.50 35.98 -0.38
N ARG A 254 4.52 36.39 -1.20
CA ARG A 254 3.12 36.08 -1.00
C ARG A 254 2.87 34.58 -1.08
N ALA A 255 3.41 33.93 -2.12
CA ALA A 255 3.32 32.48 -2.30
C ALA A 255 4.08 31.72 -1.19
N ALA A 256 5.28 32.16 -0.81
CA ALA A 256 6.05 31.56 0.26
C ALA A 256 5.33 31.62 1.60
N ARG A 257 4.72 32.75 1.94
CA ARG A 257 3.92 32.92 3.15
C ARG A 257 2.72 31.96 3.17
N THR A 258 2.03 31.81 2.06
CA THR A 258 0.90 30.88 1.93
C THR A 258 1.39 29.42 1.99
N SER A 259 2.53 29.09 1.39
CA SER A 259 3.13 27.76 1.45
C SER A 259 3.46 27.34 2.88
N VAL A 260 4.09 28.23 3.67
CA VAL A 260 4.35 27.98 5.12
C VAL A 260 3.03 27.75 5.88
N ALA A 261 1.99 28.49 5.55
CA ALA A 261 0.69 28.31 6.20
C ALA A 261 0.06 26.95 5.83
N LEU A 262 0.19 26.51 4.58
CA LEU A 262 -0.27 25.19 4.13
C LEU A 262 0.51 24.07 4.83
N ASP A 263 1.83 24.16 4.93
CA ASP A 263 2.64 23.20 5.68
C ASP A 263 2.16 23.05 7.11
N ARG A 264 1.93 24.16 7.79
CA ARG A 264 1.41 24.17 9.17
C ARG A 264 -0.01 23.61 9.30
N LEU A 265 -0.88 23.87 8.31
CA LEU A 265 -2.23 23.31 8.27
C LEU A 265 -2.16 21.79 8.14
N VAL A 266 -1.31 21.31 7.24
CA VAL A 266 -1.06 19.87 7.02
C VAL A 266 -0.54 19.21 8.29
N ASP A 267 0.46 19.80 8.92
CA ASP A 267 1.06 19.28 10.17
C ASP A 267 0.05 19.29 11.33
N THR A 268 -0.73 20.37 11.48
CA THR A 268 -1.70 20.52 12.57
C THR A 268 -2.79 19.45 12.52
N HIS A 269 -3.24 19.08 11.33
CA HIS A 269 -4.31 18.11 11.11
C HIS A 269 -3.80 16.72 10.73
N ASP A 270 -2.48 16.51 10.69
CA ASP A 270 -1.84 15.25 10.27
C ASP A 270 -2.39 14.78 8.90
N LEU A 271 -2.42 15.70 7.93
CA LEU A 271 -2.99 15.43 6.62
C LEU A 271 -2.01 14.66 5.74
N GLY A 272 -2.51 13.62 5.09
CA GLY A 272 -1.77 12.90 4.05
C GLY A 272 -2.17 13.28 2.63
N SER A 273 -3.20 14.11 2.45
CA SER A 273 -3.65 14.64 1.16
C SER A 273 -4.62 15.81 1.37
N LEU A 274 -4.81 16.66 0.35
CA LEU A 274 -5.63 17.87 0.44
C LEU A 274 -6.40 18.11 -0.86
N ALA A 275 -7.72 18.27 -0.77
CA ALA A 275 -8.55 18.85 -1.82
C ALA A 275 -8.94 20.27 -1.42
N TYR A 276 -8.84 21.24 -2.31
CA TYR A 276 -9.16 22.61 -1.98
C TYR A 276 -9.84 23.34 -3.11
N TYR A 277 -10.74 24.23 -2.75
CA TYR A 277 -11.27 25.28 -3.61
C TYR A 277 -11.91 26.37 -2.77
N TYR A 278 -11.77 27.60 -3.21
CA TYR A 278 -12.45 28.73 -2.63
C TYR A 278 -12.65 29.80 -3.70
N GLU A 279 -13.87 30.31 -3.80
CA GLU A 279 -14.23 31.44 -4.64
C GLU A 279 -14.60 32.61 -3.72
N GLY A 280 -13.65 33.53 -3.58
CA GLY A 280 -13.82 34.74 -2.77
C GLY A 280 -14.43 35.90 -3.54
N SER A 281 -14.75 36.96 -2.81
CA SER A 281 -15.05 38.23 -3.43
C SER A 281 -13.78 38.93 -3.89
N SER A 282 -13.78 39.52 -5.08
CA SER A 282 -12.62 40.22 -5.63
C SER A 282 -12.04 41.24 -4.64
N GLY A 283 -10.75 41.14 -4.37
CA GLY A 283 -9.99 42.02 -3.49
C GLY A 283 -10.06 41.66 -2.01
N ASP A 284 -10.70 40.56 -1.61
CA ASP A 284 -10.65 40.09 -0.23
C ASP A 284 -9.33 39.36 0.07
N GLU A 285 -9.03 39.17 1.36
CA GLU A 285 -7.79 38.52 1.80
C GLU A 285 -7.80 37.01 1.51
N LEU A 286 -8.94 36.37 1.45
CA LEU A 286 -9.06 34.95 1.13
C LEU A 286 -8.78 34.71 -0.35
N GLU A 287 -9.16 35.63 -1.25
CA GLU A 287 -8.75 35.61 -2.66
C GLU A 287 -7.22 35.73 -2.76
N ASN A 288 -6.60 36.63 -2.00
CA ASN A 288 -5.15 36.77 -1.95
C ASN A 288 -4.44 35.46 -1.53
N ILE A 289 -5.04 34.69 -0.60
CA ILE A 289 -4.53 33.38 -0.18
C ILE A 289 -4.68 32.36 -1.31
N VAL A 290 -5.87 32.16 -1.81
CA VAL A 290 -6.17 31.07 -2.75
C VAL A 290 -5.45 31.24 -4.09
N THR A 291 -5.17 32.46 -4.52
CA THR A 291 -4.38 32.76 -5.72
C THR A 291 -2.87 32.64 -5.52
N SER A 292 -2.40 32.25 -4.34
CA SER A 292 -0.98 32.09 -4.02
C SER A 292 -0.60 30.69 -3.50
N VAL A 293 -1.48 29.69 -3.66
CA VAL A 293 -1.28 28.34 -3.15
C VAL A 293 -0.42 27.44 -4.03
N ILE A 294 -0.30 27.74 -5.33
CA ILE A 294 0.19 26.77 -6.34
C ILE A 294 1.60 26.28 -6.05
N ALA A 295 2.55 27.15 -5.70
CA ALA A 295 3.91 26.73 -5.38
C ALA A 295 3.95 25.81 -4.14
N GLY A 296 3.17 26.16 -3.10
CA GLY A 296 3.03 25.32 -1.91
C GLY A 296 2.40 23.96 -2.20
N ASN A 297 1.34 23.93 -3.01
CA ASN A 297 0.67 22.70 -3.43
C ASN A 297 1.61 21.77 -4.22
N THR A 298 2.45 22.35 -5.07
CA THR A 298 3.46 21.61 -5.83
C THR A 298 4.49 20.95 -4.91
N LEU A 299 5.00 21.70 -3.91
CA LEU A 299 5.94 21.15 -2.93
C LEU A 299 5.29 20.07 -2.06
N LEU A 300 4.08 20.29 -1.57
CA LEU A 300 3.34 19.28 -0.81
C LEU A 300 3.16 18.00 -1.62
N THR A 301 2.72 18.12 -2.89
CA THR A 301 2.55 16.98 -3.79
C THR A 301 3.87 16.25 -4.03
N GLY A 302 4.96 16.96 -4.29
CA GLY A 302 6.30 16.40 -4.44
C GLY A 302 6.80 15.68 -3.18
N ASN A 303 6.35 16.09 -2.00
CA ASN A 303 6.67 15.48 -0.71
C ASN A 303 5.69 14.35 -0.30
N GLY A 304 4.84 13.85 -1.22
CA GLY A 304 3.92 12.74 -0.99
C GLY A 304 2.62 13.12 -0.28
N ILE A 305 2.29 14.41 -0.24
CA ILE A 305 1.01 14.96 0.22
C ILE A 305 0.29 15.56 -0.99
N PRO A 306 -0.40 14.73 -1.79
CA PRO A 306 -1.05 15.20 -3.01
C PRO A 306 -2.09 16.26 -2.72
N VAL A 307 -2.13 17.29 -3.60
CA VAL A 307 -3.09 18.38 -3.53
C VAL A 307 -3.83 18.50 -4.86
N ALA A 308 -5.17 18.46 -4.83
CA ALA A 308 -6.02 18.67 -5.99
C ALA A 308 -6.83 19.98 -5.86
N GLY A 309 -6.93 20.72 -6.96
CA GLY A 309 -7.79 21.87 -7.12
C GLY A 309 -9.26 21.48 -7.21
N GLU A 310 -10.13 22.47 -7.46
CA GLU A 310 -11.58 22.34 -7.65
C GLU A 310 -12.33 21.65 -6.48
N CYS A 311 -11.61 21.36 -5.39
CA CYS A 311 -12.05 20.49 -4.30
C CYS A 311 -12.35 19.06 -4.81
N ASP A 312 -11.64 18.59 -5.85
CA ASP A 312 -11.85 17.26 -6.42
C ASP A 312 -11.26 16.15 -5.53
N VAL A 313 -12.10 15.68 -4.61
CA VAL A 313 -11.80 14.60 -3.66
C VAL A 313 -11.43 13.29 -4.38
N LYS A 314 -12.03 13.01 -5.54
CA LYS A 314 -11.75 11.76 -6.28
C LYS A 314 -10.37 11.81 -6.90
N ASN A 315 -9.99 12.97 -7.43
CA ASN A 315 -8.69 13.16 -8.05
C ASN A 315 -7.56 13.10 -7.00
N VAL A 316 -7.72 13.78 -5.86
CA VAL A 316 -6.72 13.68 -4.78
C VAL A 316 -6.61 12.27 -4.21
N GLN A 317 -7.70 11.51 -4.18
CA GLN A 317 -7.68 10.09 -3.80
C GLN A 317 -6.85 9.25 -4.80
N ALA A 318 -7.05 9.47 -6.11
CA ALA A 318 -6.25 8.82 -7.15
C ALA A 318 -4.78 9.21 -7.07
N MET A 319 -4.47 10.49 -6.88
CA MET A 319 -3.10 10.96 -6.67
C MET A 319 -2.44 10.33 -5.44
N LYS A 320 -3.20 10.12 -4.35
CA LYS A 320 -2.68 9.44 -3.15
C LYS A 320 -2.36 7.97 -3.42
N ILE A 321 -3.19 7.26 -4.18
CA ILE A 321 -2.91 5.89 -4.64
C ILE A 321 -1.59 5.84 -5.43
N LEU A 322 -1.43 6.71 -6.41
CA LEU A 322 -0.20 6.80 -7.22
C LEU A 322 1.03 7.16 -6.38
N SER A 323 0.88 8.06 -5.41
CA SER A 323 1.94 8.42 -4.46
C SER A 323 2.38 7.22 -3.62
N LEU A 324 1.44 6.39 -3.15
CA LEU A 324 1.73 5.17 -2.38
C LEU A 324 2.40 4.08 -3.21
N LEU A 325 2.23 4.11 -4.53
CA LEU A 325 2.94 3.25 -5.49
C LEU A 325 4.30 3.83 -5.94
N ASN A 326 4.73 4.98 -5.39
CA ASN A 326 5.91 5.72 -5.82
C ASN A 326 5.87 6.14 -7.31
N ALA A 327 4.70 6.15 -7.91
CA ALA A 327 4.50 6.59 -9.30
C ALA A 327 4.37 8.11 -9.42
N GLY A 328 4.00 8.79 -8.31
CA GLY A 328 3.72 10.21 -8.30
C GLY A 328 2.43 10.57 -9.04
N GLY A 329 2.25 11.84 -9.29
CA GLY A 329 1.10 12.37 -10.02
C GLY A 329 0.86 13.83 -9.71
N SER A 330 0.29 14.56 -10.67
CA SER A 330 -0.12 15.94 -10.47
C SER A 330 -1.57 16.13 -10.87
N PHE A 331 -2.22 17.11 -10.25
CA PHE A 331 -3.50 17.60 -10.70
C PHE A 331 -3.31 18.43 -11.97
N SER A 332 -3.97 18.05 -13.06
CA SER A 332 -3.90 18.74 -14.36
C SER A 332 -5.21 18.63 -15.09
N GLU A 333 -5.43 19.57 -16.01
CA GLU A 333 -6.62 19.65 -16.85
C GLU A 333 -6.24 19.67 -18.34
N PHE A 334 -7.15 19.18 -19.18
CA PHE A 334 -7.02 19.27 -20.62
C PHE A 334 -7.71 20.55 -21.11
N TYR A 335 -6.94 21.59 -21.42
CA TYR A 335 -7.47 22.84 -21.95
C TYR A 335 -7.64 22.83 -23.47
N ALA A 336 -6.73 22.18 -24.16
CA ALA A 336 -6.72 22.07 -25.61
C ALA A 336 -5.96 20.83 -26.06
N LEU A 337 -6.30 20.34 -27.24
CA LEU A 337 -5.58 19.26 -27.91
C LEU A 337 -4.95 19.85 -29.17
N ASP A 338 -3.68 19.62 -29.36
CA ASP A 338 -3.03 19.81 -30.66
C ASP A 338 -3.21 18.52 -31.46
N LEU A 339 -3.83 18.65 -32.62
CA LEU A 339 -4.17 17.55 -33.50
C LEU A 339 -3.25 17.50 -34.74
N ASN A 340 -2.18 18.27 -34.75
CA ASN A 340 -1.15 18.19 -35.79
C ASN A 340 -0.25 16.98 -35.52
N ASP A 341 0.15 16.31 -36.61
CA ASP A 341 0.98 15.10 -36.56
C ASP A 341 2.49 15.39 -36.39
N ASP A 342 2.92 16.57 -35.97
CA ASP A 342 4.31 16.99 -35.83
C ASP A 342 4.90 16.71 -34.45
#